data_6ef0831bb2935af855dc2fe158630354
#
_entry.id   6ef0831bb2935af855dc2fe158630354
#
_cell.length_a   1.000
_cell.length_b   1.000
_cell.length_c   1.000
_cell.angle_alpha   90.00
_cell.angle_beta   90.00
_cell.angle_gamma   90.00
#
_symmetry.space_group_name_H-M   'P 1'
#
loop_
_entity.id
_entity.type
_entity.pdbx_description
1 polymer ?
#
loop_
_entity_poly.entity_id
_entity_poly.type
_entity_poly.pdbx_seq_one_letter_code
_entity_poly.pdbx_strand_id
1 'polypeptide(L)'
;MSELKPQKYKDNRPPEYFQQFHERSRTKDPKFVYGLVRAALTPIALGFYRAKAIGTENVPADGPVLLAPNHFSNMDHFFAGVYLRRQIRFMAKSQLFGPPVLTSIFTHGGVFPVRRGHRDDEAFTTVYRIFENGGAVLVYAEGGRSRSGGLGDPKPGIGRIALESG
;
A
#
# COMPACT_ATOMS: atom_id res chain seq x y z
N MET A 1 23.22 7.44 -20.16
CA MET A 1 22.30 7.29 -19.00
C MET A 1 21.08 8.12 -19.31
N SER A 2 19.90 7.51 -19.47
CA SER A 2 18.67 8.27 -19.72
C SER A 2 18.29 9.05 -18.46
N GLU A 3 18.16 10.36 -18.58
CA GLU A 3 17.66 11.20 -17.48
C GLU A 3 16.28 10.67 -17.01
N LEU A 4 16.21 10.33 -15.75
CA LEU A 4 14.98 9.88 -15.14
C LEU A 4 14.00 11.05 -15.01
N LYS A 5 12.87 10.99 -15.71
CA LYS A 5 11.83 12.03 -15.65
C LYS A 5 11.42 12.28 -14.19
N PRO A 6 11.29 13.56 -13.77
CA PRO A 6 10.87 13.87 -12.41
C PRO A 6 9.49 13.27 -12.11
N GLN A 7 9.31 12.75 -10.89
CA GLN A 7 8.02 12.23 -10.48
C GLN A 7 7.02 13.38 -10.31
N LYS A 8 5.93 13.37 -11.07
CA LYS A 8 4.82 14.32 -10.87
C LYS A 8 3.99 13.85 -9.68
N TYR A 9 4.04 14.61 -8.58
CA TYR A 9 3.25 14.32 -7.37
C TYR A 9 1.91 15.08 -7.33
N LYS A 10 1.71 16.05 -8.22
CA LYS A 10 0.53 16.92 -8.20
C LYS A 10 -0.73 16.17 -8.59
N ASP A 11 -1.71 16.16 -7.69
CA ASP A 11 -3.07 15.73 -7.93
C ASP A 11 -3.98 16.94 -7.67
N ASN A 12 -4.68 17.40 -8.69
CA ASN A 12 -5.50 18.63 -8.63
C ASN A 12 -6.91 18.36 -8.11
N ARG A 13 -7.27 17.09 -7.87
CA ARG A 13 -8.58 16.74 -7.30
C ARG A 13 -8.64 17.19 -5.84
N PRO A 14 -9.80 17.71 -5.39
CA PRO A 14 -9.94 18.17 -4.03
C PRO A 14 -9.86 16.99 -3.03
N PRO A 15 -9.47 17.24 -1.76
CA PRO A 15 -9.37 16.20 -0.74
C PRO A 15 -10.66 15.38 -0.57
N GLU A 16 -11.81 16.04 -0.69
CA GLU A 16 -13.14 15.44 -0.52
C GLU A 16 -13.41 14.31 -1.52
N TYR A 17 -12.82 14.38 -2.71
CA TYR A 17 -12.89 13.30 -3.70
C TYR A 17 -12.39 11.97 -3.17
N PHE A 18 -11.37 12.01 -2.31
CA PHE A 18 -10.71 10.82 -1.77
C PHE A 18 -11.35 10.29 -0.49
N GLN A 19 -12.21 11.07 0.17
CA GLN A 19 -12.83 10.72 1.44
C GLN A 19 -13.56 9.37 1.40
N GLN A 20 -14.32 9.09 0.35
CA GLN A 20 -15.03 7.83 0.18
C GLN A 20 -14.11 6.59 0.19
N PHE A 21 -12.89 6.72 -0.34
CA PHE A 21 -11.92 5.62 -0.38
C PHE A 21 -11.27 5.39 0.99
N HIS A 22 -11.01 6.46 1.71
CA HIS A 22 -10.53 6.42 3.09
C HIS A 22 -11.56 5.79 4.01
N GLU A 23 -12.79 6.28 3.97
CA GLU A 23 -13.89 5.77 4.77
C GLU A 23 -14.11 4.27 4.53
N ARG A 24 -14.13 3.84 3.27
CA ARG A 24 -14.25 2.43 2.95
C ARG A 24 -13.11 1.59 3.53
N SER A 25 -11.86 2.06 3.41
CA SER A 25 -10.71 1.34 3.96
C SER A 25 -10.71 1.22 5.48
N ARG A 26 -11.37 2.16 6.17
CA ARG A 26 -11.54 2.15 7.63
C ARG A 26 -12.65 1.22 8.11
N THR A 27 -13.74 1.11 7.32
CA THR A 27 -14.98 0.49 7.77
C THR A 27 -15.31 -0.85 7.12
N LYS A 28 -14.73 -1.15 5.95
CA LYS A 28 -15.07 -2.35 5.18
C LYS A 28 -13.92 -3.34 5.11
N ASP A 29 -14.27 -4.61 5.24
CA ASP A 29 -13.34 -5.71 5.03
C ASP A 29 -13.15 -5.95 3.51
N PRO A 30 -11.91 -5.92 2.97
CA PRO A 30 -11.63 -6.18 1.55
C PRO A 30 -11.65 -7.66 1.19
N LYS A 31 -11.95 -8.54 2.12
CA LYS A 31 -11.74 -10.00 2.08
C LYS A 31 -12.07 -10.64 0.74
N PHE A 32 -13.20 -10.29 0.14
CA PHE A 32 -13.63 -10.92 -1.10
C PHE A 32 -12.73 -10.53 -2.30
N VAL A 33 -12.59 -9.23 -2.58
CA VAL A 33 -11.79 -8.76 -3.72
C VAL A 33 -10.31 -9.05 -3.50
N TYR A 34 -9.82 -8.84 -2.29
CA TYR A 34 -8.44 -9.21 -1.91
C TYR A 34 -8.18 -10.69 -2.17
N GLY A 35 -9.09 -11.57 -1.76
CA GLY A 35 -9.01 -13.01 -1.97
C GLY A 35 -9.00 -13.41 -3.45
N LEU A 36 -9.86 -12.80 -4.27
CA LEU A 36 -9.89 -13.01 -5.72
C LEU A 36 -8.58 -12.60 -6.40
N VAL A 37 -8.10 -11.40 -6.09
CA VAL A 37 -6.82 -10.89 -6.63
C VAL A 37 -5.67 -11.80 -6.19
N ARG A 38 -5.63 -12.19 -4.92
CA ARG A 38 -4.63 -13.13 -4.39
C ARG A 38 -4.67 -14.46 -5.12
N ALA A 39 -5.85 -15.06 -5.28
CA ALA A 39 -6.02 -16.34 -5.97
C ALA A 39 -5.55 -16.28 -7.43
N ALA A 40 -5.88 -15.20 -8.14
CA ALA A 40 -5.44 -14.98 -9.53
C ALA A 40 -3.93 -14.79 -9.66
N LEU A 41 -3.30 -14.10 -8.70
CA LEU A 41 -1.88 -13.79 -8.75
C LEU A 41 -0.97 -14.88 -8.19
N THR A 42 -1.50 -15.77 -7.34
CA THR A 42 -0.71 -16.86 -6.74
C THR A 42 -0.04 -17.75 -7.79
N PRO A 43 -0.73 -18.28 -8.81
CA PRO A 43 -0.09 -19.11 -9.83
C PRO A 43 0.96 -18.34 -10.65
N ILE A 44 0.77 -17.05 -10.85
CA ILE A 44 1.74 -16.18 -11.52
C ILE A 44 2.99 -16.02 -10.67
N ALA A 45 2.83 -15.74 -9.38
CA ALA A 45 3.94 -15.58 -8.45
C ALA A 45 4.75 -16.87 -8.30
N LEU A 46 4.09 -18.00 -8.13
CA LEU A 46 4.74 -19.30 -7.90
C LEU A 46 5.27 -19.93 -9.18
N GLY A 47 4.48 -19.92 -10.26
CA GLY A 47 4.82 -20.60 -11.51
C GLY A 47 5.72 -19.76 -12.42
N PHE A 48 5.29 -18.56 -12.78
CA PHE A 48 6.02 -17.72 -13.72
C PHE A 48 7.25 -17.07 -13.08
N TYR A 49 7.09 -16.40 -11.94
CA TYR A 49 8.19 -15.74 -11.23
C TYR A 49 9.01 -16.68 -10.37
N ARG A 50 8.50 -17.88 -10.05
CA ARG A 50 9.12 -18.81 -9.08
C ARG A 50 9.55 -18.10 -7.79
N ALA A 51 8.77 -17.10 -7.40
CA ALA A 51 9.06 -16.28 -6.25
C ALA A 51 8.93 -17.11 -4.97
N LYS A 52 9.80 -16.83 -4.00
CA LYS A 52 9.80 -17.46 -2.68
C LYS A 52 9.75 -16.38 -1.62
N ALA A 53 9.03 -16.64 -0.54
CA ALA A 53 9.02 -15.78 0.63
C ALA A 53 9.73 -16.52 1.78
N ILE A 54 10.59 -15.80 2.49
CA ILE A 54 11.34 -16.30 3.63
C ILE A 54 11.02 -15.40 4.82
N GLY A 55 10.80 -15.98 6.00
CA GLY A 55 10.53 -15.20 7.22
C GLY A 55 9.10 -14.65 7.32
N THR A 56 8.15 -15.16 6.54
CA THR A 56 6.73 -14.72 6.61
C THR A 56 6.10 -15.00 7.98
N GLU A 57 6.63 -15.95 8.72
CA GLU A 57 6.27 -16.29 10.10
C GLU A 57 6.61 -15.18 11.10
N ASN A 58 7.55 -14.30 10.76
CA ASN A 58 7.91 -13.14 11.60
C ASN A 58 6.89 -12.00 11.54
N VAL A 59 5.94 -12.06 10.58
CA VAL A 59 4.85 -11.09 10.52
C VAL A 59 3.72 -11.57 11.44
N PRO A 60 3.37 -10.80 12.50
CA PRO A 60 2.31 -11.18 13.42
C PRO A 60 1.00 -11.48 12.69
N ALA A 61 0.33 -12.57 13.06
CA ALA A 61 -0.95 -12.95 12.47
C ALA A 61 -2.06 -11.95 12.79
N ASP A 62 -2.01 -11.38 13.98
CA ASP A 62 -3.02 -10.49 14.54
C ASP A 62 -2.39 -9.21 15.08
N GLY A 63 -3.22 -8.24 15.43
CA GLY A 63 -2.79 -6.95 15.96
C GLY A 63 -2.30 -5.95 14.88
N PRO A 64 -2.02 -4.72 15.25
CA PRO A 64 -1.55 -3.68 14.34
C PRO A 64 -0.14 -4.00 13.81
N VAL A 65 0.07 -3.86 12.51
CA VAL A 65 1.38 -4.07 11.88
C VAL A 65 1.63 -3.03 10.80
N LEU A 66 2.76 -2.34 10.90
CA LEU A 66 3.30 -1.49 9.85
C LEU A 66 4.36 -2.26 9.06
N LEU A 67 4.08 -2.53 7.80
CA LEU A 67 5.04 -3.10 6.86
C LEU A 67 5.69 -1.97 6.06
N ALA A 68 7.01 -1.84 6.17
CA ALA A 68 7.79 -0.76 5.58
C ALA A 68 8.86 -1.28 4.60
N PRO A 69 8.48 -1.98 3.52
CA PRO A 69 9.46 -2.52 2.59
C PRO A 69 10.09 -1.43 1.72
N ASN A 70 11.21 -1.76 1.10
CA ASN A 70 11.74 -1.06 -0.06
C ASN A 70 10.83 -1.28 -1.29
N HIS A 71 11.00 -0.46 -2.32
CA HIS A 71 10.12 -0.50 -3.50
C HIS A 71 10.92 -0.49 -4.79
N PHE A 72 10.93 -1.60 -5.51
CA PHE A 72 11.63 -1.73 -6.79
C PHE A 72 10.67 -1.90 -7.97
N SER A 73 9.57 -2.61 -7.77
CA SER A 73 8.69 -3.04 -8.86
C SER A 73 7.22 -2.72 -8.57
N ASN A 74 6.44 -2.61 -9.63
CA ASN A 74 4.98 -2.61 -9.51
C ASN A 74 4.42 -3.95 -9.03
N MET A 75 5.25 -5.00 -8.97
CA MET A 75 4.84 -6.33 -8.49
C MET A 75 5.01 -6.51 -6.99
N ASP A 76 5.76 -5.62 -6.31
CA ASP A 76 6.12 -5.79 -4.89
C ASP A 76 4.90 -5.95 -3.98
N HIS A 77 3.87 -5.11 -4.17
CA HIS A 77 2.65 -5.18 -3.36
C HIS A 77 1.82 -6.44 -3.65
N PHE A 78 1.87 -6.97 -4.86
CA PHE A 78 1.23 -8.24 -5.19
C PHE A 78 1.92 -9.41 -4.52
N PHE A 79 3.25 -9.44 -4.54
CA PHE A 79 4.01 -10.49 -3.84
C PHE A 79 3.78 -10.43 -2.33
N ALA A 80 3.78 -9.24 -1.73
CA ALA A 80 3.42 -9.11 -0.32
C ALA A 80 2.00 -9.65 -0.04
N GLY A 81 1.03 -9.33 -0.90
CA GLY A 81 -0.35 -9.79 -0.76
C GLY A 81 -0.52 -11.31 -0.95
N VAL A 82 0.32 -11.94 -1.80
CA VAL A 82 0.26 -13.38 -2.04
C VAL A 82 0.84 -14.18 -0.88
N TYR A 83 1.99 -13.76 -0.34
CA TYR A 83 2.75 -14.59 0.60
C TYR A 83 2.39 -14.36 2.07
N LEU A 84 1.94 -13.17 2.45
CA LEU A 84 1.57 -12.92 3.83
C LEU A 84 0.23 -13.57 4.18
N ARG A 85 0.16 -14.21 5.36
CA ARG A 85 -1.02 -14.99 5.79
C ARG A 85 -2.24 -14.13 6.09
N ARG A 86 -2.02 -12.85 6.44
CA ARG A 86 -3.06 -11.89 6.79
C ARG A 86 -3.36 -10.93 5.65
N GLN A 87 -4.51 -10.29 5.71
CA GLN A 87 -4.86 -9.21 4.79
C GLN A 87 -4.07 -7.94 5.12
N ILE A 88 -3.63 -7.27 4.07
CA ILE A 88 -2.87 -6.03 4.18
C ILE A 88 -3.66 -4.92 3.49
N ARG A 89 -3.70 -3.75 4.11
CA ARG A 89 -4.10 -2.51 3.44
C ARG A 89 -2.89 -1.85 2.79
N PHE A 90 -3.08 -1.29 1.62
CA PHE A 90 -1.98 -0.68 0.86
C PHE A 90 -2.21 0.81 0.70
N MET A 91 -1.22 1.61 1.09
CA MET A 91 -1.19 3.03 0.80
C MET A 91 -0.64 3.27 -0.60
N ALA A 92 -1.45 3.82 -1.50
CA ALA A 92 -1.08 4.06 -2.88
C ALA A 92 -1.23 5.52 -3.29
N LYS A 93 -0.46 5.96 -4.31
CA LYS A 93 -0.57 7.36 -4.79
C LYS A 93 -1.97 7.66 -5.33
N SER A 94 -2.50 8.83 -5.01
CA SER A 94 -3.86 9.27 -5.38
C SER A 94 -4.14 9.22 -6.88
N GLN A 95 -3.13 9.44 -7.72
CA GLN A 95 -3.27 9.39 -9.19
C GLN A 95 -3.72 8.03 -9.74
N LEU A 96 -3.59 6.96 -8.96
CA LEU A 96 -4.08 5.62 -9.36
C LEU A 96 -5.61 5.48 -9.24
N PHE A 97 -6.26 6.38 -8.50
CA PHE A 97 -7.71 6.40 -8.29
C PHE A 97 -8.41 7.27 -9.35
N GLY A 98 -8.22 6.97 -10.62
CA GLY A 98 -8.83 7.69 -11.75
C GLY A 98 -9.68 6.76 -12.63
N PRO A 99 -9.11 5.74 -13.27
CA PRO A 99 -9.88 4.81 -14.10
C PRO A 99 -10.90 4.02 -13.25
N PRO A 100 -12.21 4.00 -13.60
CA PRO A 100 -13.26 3.50 -12.70
C PRO A 100 -13.09 2.03 -12.31
N VAL A 101 -12.73 1.16 -13.25
CA VAL A 101 -12.54 -0.27 -12.99
C VAL A 101 -11.37 -0.48 -12.02
N LEU A 102 -10.22 0.16 -12.27
CA LEU A 102 -9.04 0.03 -11.42
C LEU A 102 -9.29 0.61 -10.03
N THR A 103 -9.96 1.76 -9.96
CA THR A 103 -10.37 2.40 -8.70
C THR A 103 -11.27 1.48 -7.90
N SER A 104 -12.23 0.81 -8.55
CA SER A 104 -13.10 -0.16 -7.89
C SER A 104 -12.31 -1.34 -7.31
N ILE A 105 -11.44 -1.95 -8.09
CA ILE A 105 -10.59 -3.06 -7.64
C ILE A 105 -9.72 -2.64 -6.45
N PHE A 106 -9.07 -1.49 -6.53
CA PHE A 106 -8.23 -0.96 -5.45
C PHE A 106 -9.04 -0.72 -4.17
N THR A 107 -10.13 0.02 -4.30
CA THR A 107 -10.96 0.39 -3.15
C THR A 107 -11.57 -0.83 -2.46
N HIS A 108 -12.02 -1.82 -3.22
CA HIS A 108 -12.57 -3.06 -2.67
C HIS A 108 -11.49 -4.06 -2.25
N GLY A 109 -10.28 -3.94 -2.79
CA GLY A 109 -9.11 -4.75 -2.44
C GLY A 109 -8.30 -4.22 -1.25
N GLY A 110 -8.74 -3.15 -0.58
CA GLY A 110 -8.07 -2.63 0.61
C GLY A 110 -6.95 -1.63 0.32
N VAL A 111 -6.96 -1.00 -0.85
CA VAL A 111 -6.03 0.07 -1.20
C VAL A 111 -6.68 1.42 -0.92
N PHE A 112 -5.96 2.34 -0.28
CA PHE A 112 -6.40 3.70 -0.02
C PHE A 112 -5.39 4.73 -0.53
N PRO A 113 -5.84 5.94 -0.91
CA PRO A 113 -4.98 6.94 -1.55
C PRO A 113 -4.06 7.65 -0.55
N VAL A 114 -2.94 8.19 -1.05
CA VAL A 114 -2.15 9.24 -0.41
C VAL A 114 -1.80 10.32 -1.43
N ARG A 115 -2.05 11.58 -1.10
CA ARG A 115 -1.75 12.75 -1.93
C ARG A 115 -0.32 13.18 -1.69
N ARG A 116 0.59 12.64 -2.48
CA ARG A 116 2.02 12.95 -2.36
C ARG A 116 2.31 14.41 -2.70
N GLY A 117 3.26 15.01 -1.98
CA GLY A 117 3.62 16.42 -2.13
C GLY A 117 2.69 17.38 -1.39
N HIS A 118 1.74 16.86 -0.64
CA HIS A 118 0.86 17.59 0.26
C HIS A 118 0.95 16.99 1.67
N ARG A 119 0.58 17.77 2.67
CA ARG A 119 0.27 17.25 3.98
C ARG A 119 -1.09 16.52 3.87
N ASP A 120 -1.08 15.21 3.95
CA ASP A 120 -2.27 14.37 3.78
C ASP A 120 -2.63 13.69 5.11
N ASP A 121 -3.16 14.47 6.04
CA ASP A 121 -3.52 13.97 7.37
C ASP A 121 -4.62 12.92 7.30
N GLU A 122 -5.47 12.92 6.24
CA GLU A 122 -6.51 11.93 6.03
C GLU A 122 -5.95 10.54 5.76
N ALA A 123 -4.87 10.44 4.99
CA ALA A 123 -4.18 9.17 4.76
C ALA A 123 -3.59 8.62 6.07
N PHE A 124 -3.00 9.47 6.91
CA PHE A 124 -2.47 9.06 8.23
C PHE A 124 -3.59 8.62 9.18
N THR A 125 -4.67 9.39 9.26
CA THR A 125 -5.86 9.01 10.04
C THR A 125 -6.39 7.64 9.61
N THR A 126 -6.35 7.32 8.31
CA THR A 126 -6.74 6.01 7.80
C THR A 126 -5.85 4.89 8.32
N VAL A 127 -4.54 5.12 8.35
CA VAL A 127 -3.59 4.14 8.93
C VAL A 127 -3.90 3.88 10.39
N TYR A 128 -4.06 4.93 11.20
CA TYR A 128 -4.32 4.79 12.63
C TYR A 128 -5.63 4.05 12.91
N ARG A 129 -6.70 4.35 12.16
CA ARG A 129 -7.98 3.64 12.28
C ARG A 129 -7.88 2.16 11.88
N ILE A 130 -7.05 1.82 10.89
CA ILE A 130 -6.78 0.42 10.54
C ILE A 130 -6.03 -0.28 11.69
N PHE A 131 -5.07 0.38 12.33
CA PHE A 131 -4.32 -0.17 13.47
C PHE A 131 -5.19 -0.35 14.71
N GLU A 132 -6.06 0.61 15.03
CA GLU A 132 -7.06 0.49 16.11
C GLU A 132 -7.94 -0.76 15.95
N ASN A 133 -8.20 -1.15 14.71
CA ASN A 133 -8.94 -2.38 14.39
C ASN A 133 -8.02 -3.63 14.23
N GLY A 134 -6.78 -3.57 14.70
CA GLY A 134 -5.83 -4.66 14.60
C GLY A 134 -5.36 -5.00 13.18
N GLY A 135 -5.50 -4.07 12.24
CA GLY A 135 -5.17 -4.29 10.83
C GLY A 135 -3.67 -4.13 10.52
N ALA A 136 -3.27 -4.61 9.34
CA ALA A 136 -1.93 -4.43 8.79
C ALA A 136 -1.94 -3.42 7.64
N VAL A 137 -0.96 -2.53 7.61
CA VAL A 137 -0.77 -1.55 6.53
C VAL A 137 0.63 -1.68 5.96
N LEU A 138 0.72 -1.67 4.63
CA LEU A 138 1.98 -1.60 3.91
C LEU A 138 2.17 -0.20 3.34
N VAL A 139 3.29 0.42 3.72
CA VAL A 139 3.72 1.74 3.27
C VAL A 139 5.15 1.65 2.79
N TYR A 140 5.40 1.99 1.55
CA TYR A 140 6.78 2.02 1.04
C TYR A 140 7.54 3.20 1.66
N ALA A 141 8.58 2.88 2.43
CA ALA A 141 9.34 3.87 3.20
C ALA A 141 9.93 5.01 2.35
N GLU A 142 10.38 4.68 1.14
CA GLU A 142 10.95 5.64 0.19
C GLU A 142 9.91 6.56 -0.47
N GLY A 143 8.62 6.27 -0.31
CA GLY A 143 7.53 7.01 -0.94
C GLY A 143 7.47 6.88 -2.47
N GLY A 144 8.27 6.01 -3.08
CA GLY A 144 8.32 5.74 -4.52
C GLY A 144 9.25 4.59 -4.82
N ARG A 145 9.27 4.16 -6.09
CA ARG A 145 10.18 3.09 -6.51
C ARG A 145 11.62 3.58 -6.57
N SER A 146 12.55 2.73 -6.13
CA SER A 146 13.98 2.96 -6.32
C SER A 146 14.30 3.19 -7.81
N ARG A 147 15.19 4.13 -8.07
CA ARG A 147 15.62 4.48 -9.41
C ARG A 147 17.06 4.03 -9.69
N SER A 148 17.83 3.85 -8.64
CA SER A 148 19.24 3.47 -8.70
C SER A 148 19.47 1.97 -8.56
N GLY A 149 18.43 1.21 -8.21
CA GLY A 149 18.56 -0.21 -7.83
C GLY A 149 19.05 -0.42 -6.38
N GLY A 150 19.39 0.65 -5.67
CA GLY A 150 19.75 0.65 -4.25
C GLY A 150 18.58 1.12 -3.37
N LEU A 151 18.76 1.10 -2.05
CA LEU A 151 17.83 1.68 -1.10
C LEU A 151 17.89 3.21 -1.20
N GLY A 152 16.73 3.83 -1.22
CA GLY A 152 16.59 5.28 -1.15
C GLY A 152 16.35 5.77 0.28
N ASP A 153 16.42 7.09 0.48
CA ASP A 153 16.15 7.69 1.78
C ASP A 153 14.68 7.54 2.19
N PRO A 154 14.40 7.05 3.40
CA PRO A 154 13.04 6.93 3.89
C PRO A 154 12.41 8.31 4.09
N LYS A 155 11.12 8.42 3.79
CA LYS A 155 10.35 9.64 4.03
C LYS A 155 9.95 9.74 5.51
N PRO A 156 9.94 10.93 6.10
CA PRO A 156 9.59 11.14 7.51
C PRO A 156 8.22 10.58 7.91
N GLY A 157 7.31 10.47 6.94
CA GLY A 157 5.96 9.96 7.17
C GLY A 157 5.90 8.54 7.75
N ILE A 158 6.84 7.66 7.39
CA ILE A 158 6.87 6.30 7.94
C ILE A 158 7.24 6.30 9.43
N GLY A 159 8.25 7.11 9.80
CA GLY A 159 8.64 7.29 11.19
C GLY A 159 7.54 7.94 12.02
N ARG A 160 6.83 8.92 11.44
CA ARG A 160 5.67 9.53 12.08
C ARG A 160 4.58 8.49 12.38
N ILE A 161 4.22 7.65 11.41
CA ILE A 161 3.22 6.58 11.61
C ILE A 161 3.67 5.68 12.78
N ALA A 162 4.91 5.22 12.77
CA ALA A 162 5.40 4.31 13.81
C ALA A 162 5.39 4.94 15.21
N LEU A 163 5.76 6.22 15.35
CA LEU A 163 5.81 6.92 16.63
C LEU A 163 4.42 7.30 17.17
N GLU A 164 3.49 7.68 16.29
CA GLU A 164 2.15 8.13 16.71
C GLU A 164 1.18 6.96 16.92
N SER A 165 1.49 5.78 16.39
CA SER A 165 0.62 4.60 16.56
C SER A 165 0.95 3.73 17.78
N GLY A 166 2.05 3.98 18.48
CA GLY A 166 2.47 3.24 19.69
C GLY A 166 3.36 2.05 19.39
#